data_003156cc8d38e55fbf61f37c2c92efcd
#
_entry.id   003156cc8d38e55fbf61f37c2c92efcd
#
_cell.length_a   1.000
_cell.length_b   1.000
_cell.length_c   1.000
_cell.angle_alpha   90.00
_cell.angle_beta   90.00
_cell.angle_gamma   90.00
#
_symmetry.space_group_name_H-M   'P 1'
#
loop_
_entity.id
_entity.type
_entity.pdbx_description
1 polymer ?
#
loop_
_entity_poly.entity_id
_entity_poly.type
_entity_poly.pdbx_seq_one_letter_code
_entity_poly.pdbx_strand_id
1 'polypeptide(L)'
;MKTTVEQLSPTRVKLAISAAPEDLKPHLDHAYGHIAEQINIPGFRKGKVPPAIIDQRVGREAVMEHAVNEGMDVFYRAAVEETKIRPLGRPEADVAEWPSKKDFSGDLQLTIEVDVRPEIELPDYEGLKLEVAPIEVSDEEVQKEFDDLRARFGTLITVDRPAGTDDFVQIDLTATVDGVEVDSAKGISYQVGSGDLIDGIDEALDALSAGETTTFESTLVGGDNAGQKAEITVVLVAVKERELPDADDDFAQMASEFDTVDELREDLKSTVERSKAFGQVTEARDQIVDKLLEGLEIPVPEKLVLDEVHRHLENESRLEDEEHRAEVTEASEKAFRTQLLLDTIAEKEEVRVSQDELTQYLVQGAQQYGMQPQEFVEVLQQNNQIPAMVGEVARNKALAIVLDRANVVDTNGTAVDVSEFTKPVVTAPADQFDEATAAQDDDAVDADESAADDSAADESAADASATDDAATDDEGTSTS
;
A
#
# COMPACT_ATOMS: atom_id res chain seq x y z
N MET A 1 26.55 24.44 -12.76
CA MET A 1 26.01 23.20 -13.36
C MET A 1 25.29 23.53 -14.66
N LYS A 2 25.30 22.65 -15.67
CA LYS A 2 24.54 22.77 -16.93
C LYS A 2 23.84 21.45 -17.20
N THR A 3 22.56 21.52 -17.53
CA THR A 3 21.75 20.34 -17.82
C THR A 3 21.23 20.41 -19.24
N THR A 4 21.29 19.30 -19.97
CA THR A 4 20.63 19.12 -21.26
C THR A 4 19.74 17.92 -21.22
N VAL A 5 18.54 18.02 -21.83
CA VAL A 5 17.55 16.96 -21.90
C VAL A 5 17.50 16.41 -23.30
N GLU A 6 17.61 15.11 -23.42
CA GLU A 6 17.38 14.36 -24.65
C GLU A 6 16.17 13.45 -24.46
N GLN A 7 15.17 13.59 -25.33
CA GLN A 7 14.00 12.71 -25.31
C GLN A 7 14.36 11.37 -25.97
N LEU A 8 14.30 10.27 -25.20
CA LEU A 8 14.54 8.93 -25.72
C LEU A 8 13.25 8.27 -26.22
N SER A 9 12.15 8.48 -25.49
CA SER A 9 10.81 8.05 -25.84
C SER A 9 9.78 9.02 -25.29
N PRO A 10 8.48 8.91 -25.60
CA PRO A 10 7.47 9.78 -25.00
C PRO A 10 7.46 9.75 -23.46
N THR A 11 7.93 8.67 -22.85
CA THR A 11 7.94 8.45 -21.41
C THR A 11 9.32 8.35 -20.80
N ARG A 12 10.41 8.56 -21.56
CA ARG A 12 11.79 8.41 -21.06
C ARG A 12 12.69 9.52 -21.58
N VAL A 13 13.42 10.13 -20.66
CA VAL A 13 14.40 11.18 -20.99
C VAL A 13 15.77 10.83 -20.45
N LYS A 14 16.78 11.37 -21.11
CA LYS A 14 18.17 11.33 -20.70
C LYS A 14 18.60 12.74 -20.33
N LEU A 15 19.02 12.90 -19.09
CA LEU A 15 19.63 14.11 -18.59
C LEU A 15 21.14 13.98 -18.71
N ALA A 16 21.78 14.88 -19.46
CA ALA A 16 23.22 15.00 -19.45
C ALA A 16 23.58 16.25 -18.62
N ILE A 17 24.24 16.01 -17.50
CA ILE A 17 24.59 17.02 -16.49
C ILE A 17 26.09 17.23 -16.53
N SER A 18 26.51 18.47 -16.70
CA SER A 18 27.90 18.90 -16.57
C SER A 18 28.06 19.74 -15.31
N ALA A 19 28.72 19.18 -14.30
CA ALA A 19 29.01 19.86 -13.04
C ALA A 19 30.45 20.35 -13.05
N ALA A 20 30.65 21.67 -12.90
CA ALA A 20 31.97 22.26 -12.82
C ALA A 20 32.68 21.90 -11.50
N PRO A 21 34.01 22.01 -11.41
CA PRO A 21 34.75 21.72 -10.18
C PRO A 21 34.25 22.52 -8.95
N GLU A 22 33.66 23.68 -9.18
CA GLU A 22 33.07 24.52 -8.15
C GLU A 22 31.80 23.89 -7.56
N ASP A 23 30.98 23.25 -8.41
CA ASP A 23 29.76 22.55 -8.01
C ASP A 23 30.09 21.26 -7.25
N LEU A 24 31.22 20.60 -7.58
CA LEU A 24 31.66 19.35 -6.95
C LEU A 24 32.38 19.59 -5.63
N LYS A 25 32.94 20.79 -5.41
CA LYS A 25 33.78 21.09 -4.23
C LYS A 25 33.07 20.86 -2.89
N PRO A 26 31.83 21.27 -2.65
CA PRO A 26 31.14 21.01 -1.38
C PRO A 26 31.06 19.51 -1.08
N HIS A 27 30.79 18.69 -2.08
CA HIS A 27 30.68 17.25 -1.96
C HIS A 27 32.06 16.60 -1.70
N LEU A 28 33.14 17.14 -2.31
CA LEU A 28 34.50 16.71 -1.99
C LEU A 28 34.87 17.04 -0.54
N ASP A 29 34.57 18.24 -0.09
CA ASP A 29 34.87 18.67 1.29
C ASP A 29 34.08 17.78 2.30
N HIS A 30 32.82 17.44 2.00
CA HIS A 30 32.02 16.53 2.80
C HIS A 30 32.58 15.11 2.80
N ALA A 31 32.92 14.58 1.63
CA ALA A 31 33.52 13.26 1.48
C ALA A 31 34.83 13.11 2.27
N TYR A 32 35.72 14.15 2.27
CA TYR A 32 36.90 14.17 3.10
C TYR A 32 36.55 14.14 4.58
N GLY A 33 35.53 14.88 5.02
CA GLY A 33 35.04 14.88 6.38
C GLY A 33 34.55 13.50 6.82
N HIS A 34 33.69 12.90 6.01
CA HIS A 34 33.09 11.59 6.27
C HIS A 34 34.15 10.47 6.31
N ILE A 35 35.06 10.46 5.33
CA ILE A 35 36.17 9.51 5.31
C ILE A 35 37.07 9.70 6.53
N ALA A 36 37.39 10.96 6.93
CA ALA A 36 38.18 11.24 8.13
C ALA A 36 37.57 10.69 9.41
N GLU A 37 36.24 10.60 9.48
CA GLU A 37 35.50 10.03 10.61
C GLU A 37 35.50 8.50 10.60
N GLN A 38 35.58 7.88 9.43
CA GLN A 38 35.56 6.42 9.29
C GLN A 38 36.94 5.77 9.50
N ILE A 39 38.02 6.46 9.06
CA ILE A 39 39.36 5.91 9.12
C ILE A 39 40.06 6.20 10.42
N ASN A 40 40.89 5.23 10.91
CA ASN A 40 41.76 5.41 12.07
C ASN A 40 43.21 5.47 11.59
N ILE A 41 43.81 6.66 11.67
CA ILE A 41 45.20 6.88 11.29
C ILE A 41 46.05 7.20 12.53
N PRO A 42 47.10 6.42 12.81
CA PRO A 42 47.97 6.67 13.92
C PRO A 42 48.57 8.10 13.90
N GLY A 43 48.42 8.84 14.97
CA GLY A 43 48.89 10.22 15.11
C GLY A 43 47.85 11.30 14.84
N PHE A 44 46.64 10.95 14.36
CA PHE A 44 45.53 11.88 14.13
C PHE A 44 44.29 11.49 14.93
N ARG A 45 43.59 12.51 15.41
CA ARG A 45 42.25 12.29 16.03
C ARG A 45 41.24 11.97 14.94
N LYS A 46 40.33 11.04 15.20
CA LYS A 46 39.20 10.67 14.33
C LYS A 46 38.41 11.92 13.93
N GLY A 47 38.11 12.09 12.65
CA GLY A 47 37.46 13.29 12.09
C GLY A 47 38.37 14.51 11.88
N LYS A 48 39.66 14.44 12.22
CA LYS A 48 40.63 15.56 12.07
C LYS A 48 41.86 15.15 11.25
N VAL A 49 41.67 14.25 10.31
CA VAL A 49 42.74 13.81 9.43
C VAL A 49 42.83 14.78 8.23
N PRO A 50 44.02 15.39 7.95
CA PRO A 50 44.16 16.28 6.80
C PRO A 50 43.89 15.60 5.45
N PRO A 51 43.30 16.28 4.46
CA PRO A 51 43.00 15.72 3.13
C PRO A 51 44.21 15.04 2.46
N ALA A 52 45.39 15.64 2.58
CA ALA A 52 46.61 15.08 1.96
C ALA A 52 46.99 13.68 2.52
N ILE A 53 46.65 13.41 3.80
CA ILE A 53 46.88 12.09 4.39
C ILE A 53 45.82 11.09 3.96
N ILE A 54 44.58 11.55 3.79
CA ILE A 54 43.48 10.74 3.25
C ILE A 54 43.83 10.35 1.80
N ASP A 55 44.26 11.29 0.96
CA ASP A 55 44.69 11.06 -0.41
C ASP A 55 45.79 9.98 -0.49
N GLN A 56 46.73 10.01 0.47
CA GLN A 56 47.83 9.05 0.49
C GLN A 56 47.41 7.65 0.93
N ARG A 57 46.37 7.54 1.80
CA ARG A 57 45.98 6.26 2.39
C ARG A 57 44.80 5.60 1.68
N VAL A 58 43.81 6.38 1.29
CA VAL A 58 42.58 5.92 0.65
C VAL A 58 42.65 6.11 -0.86
N GLY A 59 43.33 7.17 -1.31
CA GLY A 59 43.43 7.54 -2.71
C GLY A 59 42.39 8.60 -3.09
N ARG A 60 42.78 9.53 -3.98
CA ARG A 60 41.92 10.59 -4.48
C ARG A 60 40.74 10.07 -5.28
N GLU A 61 40.89 8.93 -5.93
CA GLU A 61 39.86 8.28 -6.72
C GLU A 61 38.67 7.86 -5.83
N ALA A 62 38.96 7.19 -4.70
CA ALA A 62 37.92 6.78 -3.77
C ALA A 62 37.23 7.97 -3.09
N VAL A 63 37.95 9.07 -2.83
CA VAL A 63 37.36 10.31 -2.34
C VAL A 63 36.40 10.89 -3.37
N MET A 64 36.81 10.92 -4.64
CA MET A 64 35.98 11.43 -5.74
C MET A 64 34.73 10.56 -5.96
N GLU A 65 34.87 9.23 -5.96
CA GLU A 65 33.73 8.32 -6.08
C GLU A 65 32.73 8.53 -4.93
N HIS A 66 33.25 8.70 -3.71
CA HIS A 66 32.40 8.98 -2.56
C HIS A 66 31.66 10.32 -2.70
N ALA A 67 32.37 11.39 -3.09
CA ALA A 67 31.79 12.72 -3.31
C ALA A 67 30.73 12.73 -4.43
N VAL A 68 30.97 12.00 -5.52
CA VAL A 68 30.01 11.91 -6.63
C VAL A 68 28.78 11.11 -6.21
N ASN A 69 28.95 10.00 -5.51
CA ASN A 69 27.83 9.19 -5.03
C ASN A 69 26.93 9.97 -4.04
N GLU A 70 27.54 10.71 -3.11
CA GLU A 70 26.78 11.57 -2.18
C GLU A 70 26.11 12.76 -2.89
N GLY A 71 26.80 13.35 -3.90
CA GLY A 71 26.29 14.47 -4.66
C GLY A 71 25.23 14.12 -5.70
N MET A 72 25.07 12.83 -6.06
CA MET A 72 24.23 12.38 -7.16
C MET A 72 22.78 12.88 -7.02
N ASP A 73 22.20 12.72 -5.83
CA ASP A 73 20.83 13.16 -5.56
C ASP A 73 20.67 14.68 -5.67
N VAL A 74 21.69 15.45 -5.24
CA VAL A 74 21.66 16.91 -5.33
C VAL A 74 21.73 17.36 -6.78
N PHE A 75 22.63 16.76 -7.58
CA PHE A 75 22.73 17.07 -9.00
C PHE A 75 21.46 16.68 -9.76
N TYR A 76 20.87 15.52 -9.42
CA TYR A 76 19.63 15.08 -10.03
C TYR A 76 18.46 16.01 -9.72
N ARG A 77 18.25 16.36 -8.44
CA ARG A 77 17.18 17.28 -8.02
C ARG A 77 17.33 18.64 -8.70
N ALA A 78 18.53 19.20 -8.72
CA ALA A 78 18.78 20.46 -9.40
C ALA A 78 18.53 20.38 -10.91
N ALA A 79 18.86 19.25 -11.56
CA ALA A 79 18.56 19.04 -12.96
C ALA A 79 17.06 18.91 -13.24
N VAL A 80 16.30 18.22 -12.39
CA VAL A 80 14.83 18.11 -12.46
C VAL A 80 14.18 19.49 -12.32
N GLU A 81 14.64 20.31 -11.37
CA GLU A 81 14.13 21.66 -11.14
C GLU A 81 14.43 22.60 -12.33
N GLU A 82 15.67 22.57 -12.87
CA GLU A 82 16.06 23.36 -14.04
C GLU A 82 15.26 22.99 -15.29
N THR A 83 15.05 21.69 -15.52
CA THR A 83 14.40 21.18 -16.74
C THR A 83 12.89 21.05 -16.64
N LYS A 84 12.35 21.14 -15.40
CA LYS A 84 10.92 20.98 -15.09
C LYS A 84 10.30 19.68 -15.58
N ILE A 85 11.13 18.64 -15.75
CA ILE A 85 10.60 17.32 -16.05
C ILE A 85 9.85 16.77 -14.84
N ARG A 86 8.93 15.81 -15.09
CA ARG A 86 8.15 15.13 -14.05
C ARG A 86 8.57 13.66 -13.99
N PRO A 87 9.58 13.34 -13.16
CA PRO A 87 10.10 11.99 -13.13
C PRO A 87 9.08 11.01 -12.54
N LEU A 88 9.12 9.78 -13.06
CA LEU A 88 8.42 8.61 -12.59
C LEU A 88 9.44 7.53 -12.24
N GLY A 89 9.22 6.84 -11.13
CA GLY A 89 10.12 5.77 -10.72
C GLY A 89 11.53 6.24 -10.29
N ARG A 90 12.48 5.33 -10.33
CA ARG A 90 13.87 5.58 -9.92
C ARG A 90 14.74 5.94 -11.12
N PRO A 91 15.58 6.98 -11.02
CA PRO A 91 16.53 7.31 -12.06
C PRO A 91 17.64 6.28 -12.16
N GLU A 92 18.14 6.04 -13.37
CA GLU A 92 19.36 5.28 -13.67
C GLU A 92 20.47 6.28 -13.94
N ALA A 93 21.44 6.36 -13.02
CA ALA A 93 22.54 7.32 -13.12
C ALA A 93 23.86 6.61 -13.46
N ASP A 94 24.61 7.18 -14.39
CA ASP A 94 25.94 6.74 -14.76
C ASP A 94 26.88 7.95 -14.90
N VAL A 95 28.18 7.73 -14.65
CA VAL A 95 29.19 8.75 -14.79
C VAL A 95 29.87 8.59 -16.15
N ALA A 96 29.51 9.48 -17.09
CA ALA A 96 30.06 9.45 -18.45
C ALA A 96 31.51 9.88 -18.50
N GLU A 97 31.93 10.90 -17.73
CA GLU A 97 33.28 11.38 -17.64
C GLU A 97 33.63 11.88 -16.26
N TRP A 98 34.74 11.39 -15.72
CA TRP A 98 35.24 11.77 -14.40
C TRP A 98 36.21 12.97 -14.51
N PRO A 99 36.19 13.90 -13.54
CA PRO A 99 37.24 14.91 -13.43
C PRO A 99 38.64 14.29 -13.29
N SER A 100 39.66 15.09 -13.52
CA SER A 100 41.05 14.67 -13.37
C SER A 100 41.33 14.14 -11.95
N LYS A 101 41.82 12.88 -11.86
CA LYS A 101 42.18 12.22 -10.59
C LYS A 101 43.37 12.90 -9.87
N LYS A 102 44.08 13.80 -10.53
CA LYS A 102 45.28 14.45 -9.94
C LYS A 102 44.95 15.69 -9.14
N ASP A 103 44.03 16.49 -9.61
CA ASP A 103 43.74 17.82 -9.09
C ASP A 103 42.26 18.18 -9.07
N PHE A 104 41.39 17.18 -9.37
CA PHE A 104 39.93 17.33 -9.48
C PHE A 104 39.51 18.40 -10.51
N SER A 105 40.39 18.71 -11.46
CA SER A 105 40.07 19.64 -12.54
C SER A 105 39.30 18.97 -13.67
N GLY A 106 38.53 19.77 -14.41
CA GLY A 106 37.59 19.32 -15.43
C GLY A 106 36.21 19.07 -14.88
N ASP A 107 35.24 19.10 -15.77
CA ASP A 107 33.84 18.94 -15.41
C ASP A 107 33.50 17.46 -15.15
N LEU A 108 32.67 17.18 -14.18
CA LEU A 108 32.00 15.89 -14.00
C LEU A 108 30.87 15.79 -15.01
N GLN A 109 30.86 14.74 -15.82
CA GLN A 109 29.76 14.49 -16.75
C GLN A 109 28.92 13.31 -16.23
N LEU A 110 27.67 13.58 -15.90
CA LEU A 110 26.71 12.57 -15.48
C LEU A 110 25.68 12.36 -16.57
N THR A 111 25.28 11.14 -16.73
CA THR A 111 24.14 10.74 -17.56
C THR A 111 23.11 10.09 -16.66
N ILE A 112 21.89 10.63 -16.65
CA ILE A 112 20.79 10.09 -15.86
C ILE A 112 19.62 9.84 -16.79
N GLU A 113 19.22 8.59 -16.88
CA GLU A 113 18.01 8.20 -17.59
C GLU A 113 16.89 8.01 -16.57
N VAL A 114 15.73 8.59 -16.88
CA VAL A 114 14.57 8.52 -16.00
C VAL A 114 13.29 8.50 -16.81
N ASP A 115 12.33 7.70 -16.34
CA ASP A 115 10.99 7.73 -16.89
C ASP A 115 10.29 9.02 -16.45
N VAL A 116 9.51 9.59 -17.35
CA VAL A 116 8.81 10.86 -17.14
C VAL A 116 7.34 10.73 -17.50
N ARG A 117 6.52 11.56 -16.87
CA ARG A 117 5.12 11.68 -17.23
C ARG A 117 4.99 12.25 -18.64
N PRO A 118 4.26 11.58 -19.56
CA PRO A 118 4.01 12.09 -20.89
C PRO A 118 3.07 13.30 -20.86
N GLU A 119 3.13 14.13 -21.89
CA GLU A 119 2.11 15.15 -22.12
C GLU A 119 0.84 14.48 -22.67
N ILE A 120 -0.30 14.70 -22.01
CA ILE A 120 -1.60 14.13 -22.36
C ILE A 120 -2.54 15.27 -22.77
N GLU A 121 -3.04 15.23 -23.99
CA GLU A 121 -4.10 16.12 -24.44
C GLU A 121 -5.43 15.54 -23.97
N LEU A 122 -6.03 16.17 -22.93
CA LEU A 122 -7.30 15.71 -22.37
C LEU A 122 -8.44 15.91 -23.36
N PRO A 123 -9.32 14.91 -23.57
CA PRO A 123 -10.54 15.07 -24.32
C PRO A 123 -11.50 16.00 -23.58
N ASP A 124 -12.57 16.39 -24.25
CA ASP A 124 -13.69 17.05 -23.60
C ASP A 124 -14.46 16.03 -22.75
N TYR A 125 -14.50 16.24 -21.45
CA TYR A 125 -15.19 15.39 -20.49
C TYR A 125 -16.43 16.06 -19.88
N GLU A 126 -16.81 17.25 -20.34
CA GLU A 126 -18.05 17.88 -19.90
C GLU A 126 -19.26 17.23 -20.55
N GLY A 127 -20.25 16.89 -19.75
CA GLY A 127 -21.50 16.30 -20.24
C GLY A 127 -21.38 14.90 -20.87
N LEU A 128 -20.38 14.11 -20.46
CA LEU A 128 -20.26 12.71 -20.84
C LEU A 128 -21.58 11.97 -20.57
N LYS A 129 -22.11 11.30 -21.58
CA LYS A 129 -23.33 10.49 -21.43
C LYS A 129 -22.95 9.09 -20.93
N LEU A 130 -23.44 8.75 -19.76
CA LEU A 130 -23.21 7.44 -19.13
C LEU A 130 -24.57 6.75 -18.97
N GLU A 131 -24.61 5.47 -19.23
CA GLU A 131 -25.81 4.65 -19.10
C GLU A 131 -25.53 3.50 -18.15
N VAL A 132 -26.26 3.43 -17.04
CA VAL A 132 -26.07 2.45 -15.98
C VAL A 132 -27.32 1.60 -15.80
N ALA A 133 -27.18 0.47 -15.09
CA ALA A 133 -28.32 -0.39 -14.79
C ALA A 133 -29.34 0.35 -13.89
N PRO A 134 -30.66 0.14 -14.05
CA PRO A 134 -31.68 0.73 -13.16
C PRO A 134 -31.64 0.07 -11.78
N ILE A 135 -32.05 0.81 -10.76
CA ILE A 135 -32.25 0.24 -9.42
C ILE A 135 -33.61 -0.45 -9.38
N GLU A 136 -33.59 -1.75 -9.37
CA GLU A 136 -34.76 -2.59 -9.14
C GLU A 136 -34.50 -3.44 -7.91
N VAL A 137 -35.28 -3.23 -6.85
CA VAL A 137 -35.19 -4.05 -5.63
C VAL A 137 -36.31 -5.07 -5.67
N SER A 138 -35.94 -6.33 -5.70
CA SER A 138 -36.87 -7.44 -5.63
C SER A 138 -37.17 -7.82 -4.19
N ASP A 139 -38.36 -8.38 -3.97
CA ASP A 139 -38.73 -8.93 -2.65
C ASP A 139 -37.79 -10.08 -2.22
N GLU A 140 -37.19 -10.79 -3.19
CA GLU A 140 -36.23 -11.85 -2.93
C GLU A 140 -34.92 -11.33 -2.37
N GLU A 141 -34.44 -10.20 -2.84
CA GLU A 141 -33.23 -9.56 -2.31
C GLU A 141 -33.45 -9.04 -0.89
N VAL A 142 -34.58 -8.42 -0.64
CA VAL A 142 -34.96 -7.97 0.72
C VAL A 142 -35.10 -9.17 1.65
N GLN A 143 -35.71 -10.27 1.19
CA GLN A 143 -35.83 -11.49 1.98
C GLN A 143 -34.47 -12.10 2.26
N LYS A 144 -33.55 -12.08 1.30
CA LYS A 144 -32.17 -12.58 1.49
C LYS A 144 -31.45 -11.78 2.58
N GLU A 145 -31.48 -10.45 2.50
CA GLU A 145 -30.86 -9.58 3.53
C GLU A 145 -31.47 -9.82 4.92
N PHE A 146 -32.79 -10.02 4.96
CA PHE A 146 -33.50 -10.34 6.19
C PHE A 146 -33.07 -11.71 6.76
N ASP A 147 -32.93 -12.72 5.92
CA ASP A 147 -32.49 -14.06 6.35
C ASP A 147 -30.98 -14.07 6.71
N ASP A 148 -30.16 -13.28 6.04
CA ASP A 148 -28.75 -13.06 6.39
C ASP A 148 -28.63 -12.37 7.76
N LEU A 149 -29.49 -11.40 8.05
CA LEU A 149 -29.56 -10.78 9.38
C LEU A 149 -30.00 -11.82 10.43
N ARG A 150 -31.04 -12.63 10.16
CA ARG A 150 -31.48 -13.71 11.06
C ARG A 150 -30.40 -14.74 11.31
N ALA A 151 -29.59 -15.06 10.29
CA ALA A 151 -28.49 -16.00 10.38
C ALA A 151 -27.41 -15.58 11.40
N ARG A 152 -27.21 -14.28 11.62
CA ARG A 152 -26.27 -13.75 12.64
C ARG A 152 -26.75 -14.05 14.07
N PHE A 153 -28.06 -14.17 14.27
CA PHE A 153 -28.71 -14.49 15.56
C PHE A 153 -29.12 -15.96 15.65
N GLY A 154 -28.80 -16.76 14.62
CA GLY A 154 -29.14 -18.17 14.56
C GLY A 154 -28.39 -19.00 15.60
N THR A 155 -29.05 -20.05 16.07
CA THR A 155 -28.47 -21.02 17.02
C THR A 155 -28.08 -22.29 16.28
N LEU A 156 -26.87 -22.80 16.54
CA LEU A 156 -26.43 -24.06 15.95
C LEU A 156 -26.94 -25.25 16.79
N ILE A 157 -27.81 -26.05 16.19
CA ILE A 157 -28.36 -27.27 16.80
C ILE A 157 -27.71 -28.50 16.14
N THR A 158 -27.31 -29.48 16.95
CA THR A 158 -26.77 -30.73 16.45
C THR A 158 -27.90 -31.59 15.86
N VAL A 159 -27.68 -32.08 14.63
CA VAL A 159 -28.64 -32.92 13.90
C VAL A 159 -28.02 -34.26 13.57
N ASP A 160 -28.89 -35.29 13.52
CA ASP A 160 -28.48 -36.68 13.20
C ASP A 160 -28.93 -37.01 11.76
N ARG A 161 -28.28 -36.36 10.80
CA ARG A 161 -28.43 -36.55 9.36
C ARG A 161 -27.11 -36.31 8.65
N PRO A 162 -26.94 -36.78 7.39
CA PRO A 162 -25.80 -36.39 6.59
C PRO A 162 -25.65 -34.87 6.44
N ALA A 163 -24.41 -34.39 6.35
CA ALA A 163 -24.09 -33.03 6.09
C ALA A 163 -24.58 -32.61 4.70
N GLY A 164 -25.04 -31.36 4.59
CA GLY A 164 -25.45 -30.73 3.35
C GLY A 164 -24.91 -29.31 3.27
N THR A 165 -25.09 -28.67 2.15
CA THR A 165 -24.71 -27.24 1.94
C THR A 165 -25.35 -26.38 3.03
N ASP A 166 -24.63 -25.37 3.52
CA ASP A 166 -24.98 -24.45 4.59
C ASP A 166 -24.99 -25.04 6.01
N ASP A 167 -24.78 -26.35 6.18
CA ASP A 167 -24.61 -26.92 7.51
C ASP A 167 -23.27 -26.55 8.12
N PHE A 168 -23.24 -26.43 9.43
CA PHE A 168 -22.00 -26.28 10.19
C PHE A 168 -21.53 -27.64 10.66
N VAL A 169 -20.32 -27.99 10.26
CA VAL A 169 -19.74 -29.26 10.66
C VAL A 169 -18.58 -29.07 11.64
N GLN A 170 -18.44 -29.99 12.54
CA GLN A 170 -17.24 -30.12 13.35
C GLN A 170 -16.42 -31.26 12.78
N ILE A 171 -15.19 -30.97 12.34
CA ILE A 171 -14.33 -31.92 11.64
C ILE A 171 -12.95 -32.01 12.29
N ASP A 172 -12.33 -33.19 12.15
CA ASP A 172 -10.91 -33.37 12.37
C ASP A 172 -10.25 -33.62 11.03
N LEU A 173 -9.16 -32.88 10.75
CA LEU A 173 -8.38 -32.99 9.52
C LEU A 173 -7.00 -33.57 9.83
N THR A 174 -6.51 -34.43 8.95
CA THR A 174 -5.13 -34.92 8.97
C THR A 174 -4.58 -34.93 7.55
N ALA A 175 -3.46 -34.24 7.36
CA ALA A 175 -2.78 -34.17 6.07
C ALA A 175 -1.56 -35.10 6.07
N THR A 176 -1.43 -35.91 5.02
CA THR A 176 -0.30 -36.84 4.83
C THR A 176 0.36 -36.62 3.46
N VAL A 177 1.69 -36.55 3.45
CA VAL A 177 2.50 -36.50 2.23
C VAL A 177 3.39 -37.77 2.21
N ASP A 178 3.31 -38.53 1.14
CA ASP A 178 4.03 -39.82 1.00
C ASP A 178 3.82 -40.79 2.19
N GLY A 179 2.63 -40.76 2.82
CA GLY A 179 2.27 -41.61 3.95
C GLY A 179 2.82 -41.12 5.30
N VAL A 180 3.38 -39.94 5.36
CA VAL A 180 3.83 -39.30 6.60
C VAL A 180 2.88 -38.16 6.96
N GLU A 181 2.36 -38.16 8.19
CA GLU A 181 1.56 -37.05 8.71
C GLU A 181 2.41 -35.79 8.79
N VAL A 182 1.96 -34.74 8.10
CA VAL A 182 2.65 -33.43 8.04
C VAL A 182 1.90 -32.35 8.79
N ASP A 183 0.58 -32.50 8.93
CA ASP A 183 -0.26 -31.58 9.68
C ASP A 183 -1.52 -32.26 10.19
N SER A 184 -2.06 -31.80 11.33
CA SER A 184 -3.35 -32.27 11.83
C SER A 184 -4.04 -31.17 12.68
N ALA A 185 -5.33 -31.04 12.48
CA ALA A 185 -6.16 -30.08 13.22
C ALA A 185 -7.46 -30.78 13.65
N LYS A 186 -7.90 -30.53 14.89
CA LYS A 186 -9.08 -31.17 15.48
C LYS A 186 -10.12 -30.20 15.92
N GLY A 187 -11.38 -30.59 15.77
CA GLY A 187 -12.50 -29.79 16.25
C GLY A 187 -12.72 -28.51 15.46
N ILE A 188 -12.29 -28.47 14.21
CA ILE A 188 -12.51 -27.32 13.32
C ILE A 188 -14.01 -27.18 13.09
N SER A 189 -14.54 -25.98 13.25
CA SER A 189 -15.90 -25.64 12.82
C SER A 189 -15.83 -25.08 11.41
N TYR A 190 -16.59 -25.68 10.49
CA TYR A 190 -16.61 -25.30 9.09
C TYR A 190 -18.06 -25.24 8.59
N GLN A 191 -18.41 -24.26 7.76
CA GLN A 191 -19.68 -24.21 7.05
C GLN A 191 -19.50 -24.83 5.68
N VAL A 192 -20.25 -25.90 5.41
CA VAL A 192 -20.19 -26.63 4.13
C VAL A 192 -20.67 -25.70 2.99
N GLY A 193 -19.83 -25.54 1.98
CA GLY A 193 -20.10 -24.67 0.84
C GLY A 193 -19.56 -23.24 0.98
N SER A 194 -18.87 -22.90 2.09
CA SER A 194 -18.26 -21.57 2.26
C SER A 194 -16.99 -21.38 1.41
N GLY A 195 -16.27 -22.45 1.10
CA GLY A 195 -15.00 -22.37 0.38
C GLY A 195 -13.83 -21.81 1.19
N ASP A 196 -13.99 -21.62 2.52
CA ASP A 196 -13.00 -20.99 3.39
C ASP A 196 -11.88 -21.93 3.88
N LEU A 197 -11.91 -23.20 3.43
CA LEU A 197 -10.90 -24.20 3.75
C LEU A 197 -10.13 -24.64 2.50
N ILE A 198 -9.58 -25.84 2.55
CA ILE A 198 -8.83 -26.43 1.42
C ILE A 198 -9.76 -26.93 0.30
N ASP A 199 -9.28 -26.82 -0.93
CA ASP A 199 -10.03 -27.26 -2.11
C ASP A 199 -10.44 -28.75 -2.01
N GLY A 200 -11.69 -29.03 -2.38
CA GLY A 200 -12.26 -30.39 -2.36
C GLY A 200 -12.90 -30.79 -1.03
N ILE A 201 -12.84 -29.96 0.01
CA ILE A 201 -13.43 -30.27 1.32
C ILE A 201 -14.96 -30.36 1.26
N ASP A 202 -15.61 -29.49 0.52
CA ASP A 202 -17.07 -29.46 0.38
C ASP A 202 -17.60 -30.73 -0.28
N GLU A 203 -16.93 -31.17 -1.35
CA GLU A 203 -17.27 -32.42 -2.04
C GLU A 203 -17.03 -33.64 -1.14
N ALA A 204 -15.98 -33.59 -0.33
CA ALA A 204 -15.66 -34.65 0.60
C ALA A 204 -16.64 -34.76 1.78
N LEU A 205 -17.25 -33.67 2.17
CA LEU A 205 -18.22 -33.56 3.25
C LEU A 205 -19.66 -33.85 2.78
N ASP A 206 -19.94 -33.71 1.49
CA ASP A 206 -21.29 -33.91 0.96
C ASP A 206 -21.82 -35.32 1.27
N ALA A 207 -22.99 -35.36 1.87
CA ALA A 207 -23.66 -36.57 2.31
C ALA A 207 -22.91 -37.42 3.36
N LEU A 208 -21.86 -36.92 4.00
CA LEU A 208 -21.15 -37.59 5.08
C LEU A 208 -21.93 -37.47 6.39
N SER A 209 -21.99 -38.54 7.16
CA SER A 209 -22.67 -38.58 8.47
C SER A 209 -21.67 -38.43 9.62
N ALA A 210 -22.14 -38.00 10.78
CA ALA A 210 -21.31 -37.90 11.97
C ALA A 210 -20.68 -39.28 12.33
N GLY A 211 -19.37 -39.29 12.57
CA GLY A 211 -18.56 -40.46 12.83
C GLY A 211 -17.97 -41.11 11.59
N GLU A 212 -18.32 -40.70 10.39
CA GLU A 212 -17.73 -41.18 9.15
C GLU A 212 -16.43 -40.47 8.80
N THR A 213 -15.62 -41.12 8.00
CA THR A 213 -14.30 -40.64 7.56
C THR A 213 -14.20 -40.73 6.05
N THR A 214 -13.69 -39.73 5.43
CA THR A 214 -13.36 -39.72 4.00
C THR A 214 -11.94 -39.18 3.76
N THR A 215 -11.42 -39.46 2.56
CA THR A 215 -10.06 -39.05 2.17
C THR A 215 -10.10 -38.51 0.75
N PHE A 216 -9.45 -37.38 0.53
CA PHE A 216 -9.33 -36.77 -0.77
C PHE A 216 -7.93 -36.16 -0.95
N GLU A 217 -7.56 -35.84 -2.20
CA GLU A 217 -6.29 -35.18 -2.50
C GLU A 217 -6.52 -33.66 -2.61
N SER A 218 -5.66 -32.89 -1.96
CA SER A 218 -5.65 -31.42 -2.09
C SER A 218 -4.23 -30.86 -2.02
N THR A 219 -4.10 -29.57 -2.32
CA THR A 219 -2.83 -28.85 -2.21
C THR A 219 -2.80 -28.10 -0.88
N LEU A 220 -1.72 -28.26 -0.12
CA LEU A 220 -1.55 -27.56 1.16
C LEU A 220 -1.34 -26.06 0.94
N VAL A 221 -2.12 -25.23 1.65
CA VAL A 221 -2.12 -23.78 1.50
C VAL A 221 -1.09 -23.10 2.40
N GLY A 222 -0.60 -23.78 3.47
CA GLY A 222 0.27 -23.20 4.47
C GLY A 222 1.29 -24.15 5.08
N GLY A 223 2.15 -23.62 5.96
CA GLY A 223 3.19 -24.37 6.66
C GLY A 223 4.42 -24.69 5.79
N ASP A 224 5.31 -25.56 6.32
CA ASP A 224 6.57 -25.91 5.65
C ASP A 224 6.36 -26.71 4.35
N ASN A 225 5.15 -27.23 4.13
CA ASN A 225 4.77 -28.03 2.97
C ASN A 225 3.78 -27.33 2.03
N ALA A 226 3.67 -26.00 2.09
CA ALA A 226 2.80 -25.22 1.20
C ALA A 226 3.08 -25.52 -0.28
N GLY A 227 2.02 -25.68 -1.08
CA GLY A 227 2.08 -26.01 -2.51
C GLY A 227 2.30 -27.50 -2.82
N GLN A 228 2.49 -28.36 -1.83
CA GLN A 228 2.59 -29.81 -2.05
C GLN A 228 1.22 -30.47 -2.07
N LYS A 229 1.06 -31.49 -2.91
CA LYS A 229 -0.12 -32.35 -2.90
C LYS A 229 -0.07 -33.26 -1.68
N ALA A 230 -1.16 -33.28 -0.93
CA ALA A 230 -1.32 -34.10 0.24
C ALA A 230 -2.62 -34.90 0.15
N GLU A 231 -2.62 -36.05 0.77
CA GLU A 231 -3.82 -36.83 1.03
C GLU A 231 -4.42 -36.33 2.35
N ILE A 232 -5.65 -35.81 2.27
CA ILE A 232 -6.36 -35.22 3.40
C ILE A 232 -7.39 -36.20 3.89
N THR A 233 -7.26 -36.63 5.15
CA THR A 233 -8.26 -37.43 5.84
C THR A 233 -9.15 -36.54 6.68
N VAL A 234 -10.45 -36.60 6.45
CA VAL A 234 -11.48 -35.83 7.18
C VAL A 234 -12.31 -36.80 8.03
N VAL A 235 -12.45 -36.50 9.29
CA VAL A 235 -13.38 -37.20 10.19
C VAL A 235 -14.49 -36.21 10.54
N LEU A 236 -15.73 -36.51 10.19
CA LEU A 236 -16.89 -35.71 10.54
C LEU A 236 -17.34 -36.05 11.97
N VAL A 237 -17.14 -35.13 12.89
CA VAL A 237 -17.45 -35.33 14.32
C VAL A 237 -18.92 -35.05 14.62
N ALA A 238 -19.47 -33.97 14.09
CA ALA A 238 -20.86 -33.56 14.30
C ALA A 238 -21.36 -32.69 13.13
N VAL A 239 -22.63 -32.82 12.83
CA VAL A 239 -23.36 -31.96 11.92
C VAL A 239 -24.27 -31.05 12.73
N LYS A 240 -24.25 -29.77 12.44
CA LYS A 240 -25.10 -28.77 13.09
C LYS A 240 -25.83 -27.95 12.04
N GLU A 241 -27.11 -27.81 12.23
CA GLU A 241 -27.96 -26.93 11.41
C GLU A 241 -28.12 -25.58 12.12
N ARG A 242 -28.18 -24.52 11.36
CA ARG A 242 -28.47 -23.19 11.88
C ARG A 242 -29.97 -23.02 11.97
N GLU A 243 -30.52 -23.05 13.18
CA GLU A 243 -31.90 -22.69 13.44
C GLU A 243 -32.03 -21.15 13.50
N LEU A 244 -32.77 -20.62 12.55
CA LEU A 244 -33.01 -19.16 12.50
C LEU A 244 -34.11 -18.78 13.50
N PRO A 245 -34.00 -17.63 14.20
CA PRO A 245 -35.08 -17.11 15.02
C PRO A 245 -36.36 -16.87 14.19
N ASP A 246 -37.52 -16.91 14.82
CA ASP A 246 -38.79 -16.61 14.15
C ASP A 246 -38.75 -15.22 13.51
N ALA A 247 -39.42 -15.08 12.35
CA ALA A 247 -39.48 -13.82 11.62
C ALA A 247 -40.67 -12.95 12.15
N ASP A 248 -40.56 -12.47 13.40
CA ASP A 248 -41.58 -11.75 14.11
C ASP A 248 -41.07 -10.43 14.73
N ASP A 249 -41.97 -9.68 15.39
CA ASP A 249 -41.64 -8.39 15.98
C ASP A 249 -40.65 -8.53 17.15
N ASP A 250 -40.62 -9.67 17.85
CA ASP A 250 -39.62 -9.95 18.89
C ASP A 250 -38.22 -10.03 18.29
N PHE A 251 -38.07 -10.61 17.09
CA PHE A 251 -36.84 -10.61 16.37
C PHE A 251 -36.41 -9.20 15.91
N ALA A 252 -37.34 -8.40 15.38
CA ALA A 252 -37.06 -7.03 14.97
C ALA A 252 -36.49 -6.20 16.11
N GLN A 253 -37.09 -6.28 17.30
CA GLN A 253 -36.65 -5.58 18.52
C GLN A 253 -35.31 -6.11 19.04
N MET A 254 -35.01 -7.38 18.84
CA MET A 254 -33.75 -7.97 19.28
C MET A 254 -32.59 -7.60 18.35
N ALA A 255 -32.82 -7.58 17.02
CA ALA A 255 -31.78 -7.47 16.00
C ALA A 255 -31.57 -6.03 15.48
N SER A 256 -32.46 -5.10 15.79
CA SER A 256 -32.47 -3.74 15.28
C SER A 256 -33.09 -2.72 16.28
N GLU A 257 -33.19 -1.46 15.86
CA GLU A 257 -33.87 -0.38 16.59
C GLU A 257 -35.36 -0.29 16.26
N PHE A 258 -35.91 -1.19 15.44
CA PHE A 258 -37.29 -1.17 14.99
C PHE A 258 -38.20 -2.03 15.90
N ASP A 259 -39.44 -1.60 16.06
CA ASP A 259 -40.42 -2.30 16.88
C ASP A 259 -41.14 -3.43 16.15
N THR A 260 -41.15 -3.39 14.80
CA THR A 260 -41.87 -4.37 13.97
C THR A 260 -41.03 -4.92 12.82
N VAL A 261 -41.37 -6.14 12.40
CA VAL A 261 -40.73 -6.77 11.22
C VAL A 261 -40.96 -5.96 9.94
N ASP A 262 -42.09 -5.33 9.80
CA ASP A 262 -42.41 -4.53 8.62
C ASP A 262 -41.51 -3.29 8.53
N GLU A 263 -41.25 -2.61 9.66
CA GLU A 263 -40.30 -1.49 9.71
C GLU A 263 -38.87 -1.95 9.41
N LEU A 264 -38.43 -3.08 9.96
CA LEU A 264 -37.13 -3.66 9.67
C LEU A 264 -36.98 -4.01 8.17
N ARG A 265 -38.04 -4.59 7.56
CA ARG A 265 -38.01 -4.92 6.14
C ARG A 265 -37.94 -3.68 5.24
N GLU A 266 -38.62 -2.58 5.61
CA GLU A 266 -38.54 -1.31 4.87
C GLU A 266 -37.13 -0.71 4.97
N ASP A 267 -36.46 -0.81 6.14
CA ASP A 267 -35.08 -0.37 6.31
C ASP A 267 -34.11 -1.23 5.49
N LEU A 268 -34.26 -2.56 5.51
CA LEU A 268 -33.46 -3.47 4.69
C LEU A 268 -33.65 -3.18 3.19
N LYS A 269 -34.88 -2.90 2.75
CA LYS A 269 -35.15 -2.49 1.38
C LYS A 269 -34.40 -1.19 1.04
N SER A 270 -34.45 -0.19 1.91
CA SER A 270 -33.67 1.05 1.76
C SER A 270 -32.17 0.81 1.73
N THR A 271 -31.68 -0.17 2.48
CA THR A 271 -30.27 -0.58 2.47
C THR A 271 -29.88 -1.22 1.16
N VAL A 272 -30.71 -2.11 0.61
CA VAL A 272 -30.48 -2.72 -0.73
C VAL A 272 -30.54 -1.64 -1.83
N GLU A 273 -31.49 -0.70 -1.76
CA GLU A 273 -31.58 0.44 -2.70
C GLU A 273 -30.29 1.27 -2.66
N ARG A 274 -29.78 1.59 -1.46
CA ARG A 274 -28.55 2.36 -1.27
C ARG A 274 -27.31 1.62 -1.78
N SER A 275 -27.22 0.31 -1.54
CA SER A 275 -26.16 -0.55 -2.06
C SER A 275 -26.16 -0.57 -3.60
N LYS A 276 -27.33 -0.68 -4.22
CA LYS A 276 -27.47 -0.62 -5.69
C LYS A 276 -27.17 0.77 -6.26
N ALA A 277 -27.55 1.84 -5.57
CA ALA A 277 -27.17 3.20 -5.95
C ALA A 277 -25.64 3.39 -5.93
N PHE A 278 -24.97 2.84 -4.91
CA PHE A 278 -23.52 2.82 -4.88
C PHE A 278 -22.91 2.03 -6.05
N GLY A 279 -23.51 0.87 -6.39
CA GLY A 279 -23.12 0.08 -7.57
C GLY A 279 -23.28 0.86 -8.88
N GLN A 280 -24.38 1.60 -9.07
CA GLN A 280 -24.56 2.46 -10.25
C GLN A 280 -23.48 3.55 -10.36
N VAL A 281 -23.11 4.15 -9.24
CA VAL A 281 -22.05 5.18 -9.22
C VAL A 281 -20.70 4.58 -9.54
N THR A 282 -20.40 3.38 -9.03
CA THR A 282 -19.17 2.64 -9.37
C THR A 282 -19.12 2.30 -10.85
N GLU A 283 -20.21 1.76 -11.40
CA GLU A 283 -20.35 1.50 -12.84
C GLU A 283 -20.14 2.77 -13.67
N ALA A 284 -20.75 3.90 -13.25
CA ALA A 284 -20.57 5.18 -13.93
C ALA A 284 -19.12 5.65 -13.90
N ARG A 285 -18.41 5.47 -12.80
CA ARG A 285 -16.98 5.80 -12.66
C ARG A 285 -16.12 4.98 -13.61
N ASP A 286 -16.37 3.68 -13.69
CA ASP A 286 -15.66 2.78 -14.61
C ASP A 286 -15.90 3.16 -16.06
N GLN A 287 -17.16 3.46 -16.43
CA GLN A 287 -17.51 3.95 -17.76
C GLN A 287 -16.86 5.29 -18.10
N ILE A 288 -16.67 6.21 -17.12
CA ILE A 288 -15.93 7.45 -17.34
C ILE A 288 -14.50 7.13 -17.76
N VAL A 289 -13.80 6.30 -16.97
CA VAL A 289 -12.41 5.94 -17.25
C VAL A 289 -12.29 5.31 -18.63
N ASP A 290 -13.14 4.33 -18.95
CA ASP A 290 -13.11 3.64 -20.23
C ASP A 290 -13.36 4.60 -21.40
N LYS A 291 -14.37 5.47 -21.31
CA LYS A 291 -14.67 6.46 -22.34
C LYS A 291 -13.60 7.52 -22.52
N LEU A 292 -12.94 7.93 -21.42
CA LEU A 292 -11.84 8.88 -21.49
C LEU A 292 -10.57 8.26 -22.08
N LEU A 293 -10.34 6.98 -21.84
CA LEU A 293 -9.23 6.24 -22.44
C LEU A 293 -9.51 5.86 -23.90
N GLU A 294 -10.79 5.79 -24.30
CA GLU A 294 -11.19 5.45 -25.66
C GLU A 294 -10.70 6.55 -26.63
N GLY A 295 -9.84 6.18 -27.55
CA GLY A 295 -9.27 7.10 -28.52
C GLY A 295 -8.07 7.93 -28.02
N LEU A 296 -7.60 7.72 -26.80
CA LEU A 296 -6.36 8.31 -26.30
C LEU A 296 -5.22 7.28 -26.35
N GLU A 297 -4.16 7.63 -27.07
CA GLU A 297 -2.90 6.90 -26.99
C GLU A 297 -2.04 7.51 -25.86
N ILE A 298 -2.20 7.01 -24.64
CA ILE A 298 -1.35 7.40 -23.51
C ILE A 298 -0.17 6.43 -23.47
N PRO A 299 1.05 6.89 -23.79
CA PRO A 299 2.23 6.06 -23.66
C PRO A 299 2.51 5.80 -22.18
N VAL A 300 2.81 4.54 -21.85
CA VAL A 300 3.20 4.12 -20.50
C VAL A 300 4.68 3.79 -20.43
N PRO A 301 5.37 4.02 -19.31
CA PRO A 301 6.75 3.62 -19.13
C PRO A 301 6.86 2.10 -19.09
N GLU A 302 7.43 1.51 -20.14
CA GLU A 302 7.52 0.04 -20.31
C GLU A 302 8.20 -0.63 -19.10
N LYS A 303 9.27 -0.01 -18.59
CA LYS A 303 10.01 -0.54 -17.44
C LYS A 303 9.15 -0.63 -16.18
N LEU A 304 8.37 0.42 -15.89
CA LEU A 304 7.50 0.43 -14.71
C LEU A 304 6.40 -0.62 -14.81
N VAL A 305 5.85 -0.84 -16.01
CA VAL A 305 4.88 -1.92 -16.26
C VAL A 305 5.53 -3.28 -16.02
N LEU A 306 6.71 -3.53 -16.58
CA LEU A 306 7.43 -4.80 -16.40
C LEU A 306 7.79 -5.07 -14.94
N ASP A 307 8.24 -4.05 -14.21
CA ASP A 307 8.57 -4.16 -12.78
C ASP A 307 7.32 -4.49 -11.94
N GLU A 308 6.17 -3.89 -12.28
CA GLU A 308 4.88 -4.16 -11.62
C GLU A 308 4.40 -5.59 -11.89
N VAL A 309 4.42 -6.01 -13.15
CA VAL A 309 4.03 -7.36 -13.57
C VAL A 309 4.92 -8.42 -12.89
N HIS A 310 6.23 -8.18 -12.85
CA HIS A 310 7.16 -9.10 -12.19
C HIS A 310 6.83 -9.23 -10.69
N ARG A 311 6.64 -8.11 -10.01
CA ARG A 311 6.30 -8.08 -8.58
C ARG A 311 4.97 -8.78 -8.29
N HIS A 312 3.95 -8.56 -9.13
CA HIS A 312 2.65 -9.21 -9.00
C HIS A 312 2.79 -10.73 -9.09
N LEU A 313 3.43 -11.23 -10.14
CA LEU A 313 3.64 -12.66 -10.37
C LEU A 313 4.54 -13.30 -9.30
N GLU A 314 5.53 -12.56 -8.79
CA GLU A 314 6.38 -13.03 -7.68
C GLU A 314 5.60 -13.21 -6.40
N ASN A 315 4.74 -12.25 -6.06
CA ASN A 315 3.88 -12.33 -4.87
C ASN A 315 2.91 -13.51 -4.93
N GLU A 316 2.43 -13.85 -6.12
CA GLU A 316 1.55 -15.00 -6.34
C GLU A 316 2.31 -16.32 -6.58
N SER A 317 3.65 -16.27 -6.62
CA SER A 317 4.49 -17.44 -6.97
C SER A 317 4.16 -18.04 -8.35
N ARG A 318 3.77 -17.18 -9.31
CA ARG A 318 3.33 -17.54 -10.68
C ARG A 318 4.24 -16.98 -11.78
N LEU A 319 5.54 -16.84 -11.53
CA LEU A 319 6.52 -16.25 -12.47
C LEU A 319 6.60 -16.96 -13.83
N GLU A 320 6.29 -18.26 -13.88
CA GLU A 320 6.36 -19.07 -15.11
C GLU A 320 5.01 -19.12 -15.86
N ASP A 321 3.95 -18.47 -15.37
CA ASP A 321 2.63 -18.47 -15.97
C ASP A 321 2.50 -17.37 -17.03
N GLU A 322 2.73 -17.73 -18.29
CA GLU A 322 2.74 -16.80 -19.40
C GLU A 322 1.33 -16.26 -19.76
N GLU A 323 0.25 -17.05 -19.54
CA GLU A 323 -1.10 -16.60 -19.78
C GLU A 323 -1.50 -15.53 -18.76
N HIS A 324 -1.27 -15.81 -17.48
CA HIS A 324 -1.51 -14.86 -16.42
C HIS A 324 -0.63 -13.61 -16.54
N ARG A 325 0.63 -13.77 -16.97
CA ARG A 325 1.53 -12.64 -17.27
C ARG A 325 0.93 -11.69 -18.30
N ALA A 326 0.32 -12.22 -19.37
CA ALA A 326 -0.29 -11.39 -20.39
C ALA A 326 -1.49 -10.61 -19.83
N GLU A 327 -2.34 -11.25 -19.04
CA GLU A 327 -3.49 -10.61 -18.37
C GLU A 327 -3.04 -9.49 -17.42
N VAL A 328 -2.05 -9.78 -16.56
CA VAL A 328 -1.51 -8.79 -15.61
C VAL A 328 -0.85 -7.62 -16.34
N THR A 329 -0.19 -7.88 -17.48
CA THR A 329 0.42 -6.83 -18.30
C THR A 329 -0.65 -5.87 -18.83
N GLU A 330 -1.71 -6.39 -19.43
CA GLU A 330 -2.82 -5.57 -19.96
C GLU A 330 -3.51 -4.76 -18.84
N ALA A 331 -3.78 -5.40 -17.70
CA ALA A 331 -4.37 -4.76 -16.54
C ALA A 331 -3.46 -3.64 -15.98
N SER A 332 -2.15 -3.90 -15.86
CA SER A 332 -1.16 -2.93 -15.38
C SER A 332 -1.04 -1.74 -16.33
N GLU A 333 -0.98 -1.98 -17.64
CA GLU A 333 -0.96 -0.89 -18.62
C GLU A 333 -2.21 -0.02 -18.52
N LYS A 334 -3.41 -0.63 -18.41
CA LYS A 334 -4.67 0.11 -18.24
C LYS A 334 -4.65 0.92 -16.96
N ALA A 335 -4.16 0.34 -15.84
CA ALA A 335 -4.04 1.03 -14.56
C ALA A 335 -3.10 2.25 -14.64
N PHE A 336 -1.92 2.11 -15.27
CA PHE A 336 -1.00 3.23 -15.47
C PHE A 336 -1.59 4.32 -16.36
N ARG A 337 -2.26 3.97 -17.46
CA ARG A 337 -2.97 4.95 -18.31
C ARG A 337 -4.04 5.70 -17.54
N THR A 338 -4.83 4.99 -16.74
CA THR A 338 -5.85 5.58 -15.87
C THR A 338 -5.24 6.55 -14.87
N GLN A 339 -4.16 6.13 -14.20
CA GLN A 339 -3.46 6.96 -13.24
C GLN A 339 -2.94 8.26 -13.89
N LEU A 340 -2.25 8.16 -15.03
CA LEU A 340 -1.70 9.32 -15.76
C LEU A 340 -2.82 10.27 -16.23
N LEU A 341 -3.93 9.71 -16.70
CA LEU A 341 -5.10 10.47 -17.13
C LEU A 341 -5.71 11.26 -15.96
N LEU A 342 -6.01 10.57 -14.86
CA LEU A 342 -6.62 11.20 -13.67
C LEU A 342 -5.69 12.21 -13.00
N ASP A 343 -4.39 11.95 -12.96
CA ASP A 343 -3.41 12.92 -12.51
C ASP A 343 -3.42 14.20 -13.36
N THR A 344 -3.57 14.05 -14.69
CA THR A 344 -3.64 15.19 -15.61
C THR A 344 -4.94 15.97 -15.42
N ILE A 345 -6.06 15.29 -15.16
CA ILE A 345 -7.34 15.93 -14.82
C ILE A 345 -7.22 16.68 -13.48
N ALA A 346 -6.63 16.02 -12.45
CA ALA A 346 -6.44 16.63 -11.14
C ALA A 346 -5.63 17.93 -11.22
N GLU A 347 -4.60 17.96 -12.05
CA GLU A 347 -3.80 19.17 -12.31
C GLU A 347 -4.60 20.25 -13.04
N LYS A 348 -5.34 19.88 -14.10
CA LYS A 348 -6.16 20.83 -14.86
C LYS A 348 -7.26 21.46 -14.01
N GLU A 349 -7.86 20.68 -13.11
CA GLU A 349 -8.91 21.13 -12.19
C GLU A 349 -8.36 21.73 -10.89
N GLU A 350 -7.02 21.86 -10.76
CA GLU A 350 -6.35 22.42 -9.58
C GLU A 350 -6.79 21.73 -8.27
N VAL A 351 -6.94 20.39 -8.32
CA VAL A 351 -7.43 19.61 -7.18
C VAL A 351 -6.45 19.69 -6.02
N ARG A 352 -6.95 20.12 -4.86
CA ARG A 352 -6.19 20.16 -3.61
C ARG A 352 -6.75 19.11 -2.66
N VAL A 353 -5.87 18.43 -1.97
CA VAL A 353 -6.22 17.45 -0.93
C VAL A 353 -6.03 18.10 0.43
N SER A 354 -7.11 18.17 1.20
CA SER A 354 -7.04 18.66 2.58
C SER A 354 -6.53 17.57 3.53
N GLN A 355 -6.06 18.00 4.69
CA GLN A 355 -5.60 17.06 5.72
C GLN A 355 -6.72 16.14 6.21
N ASP A 356 -7.95 16.66 6.31
CA ASP A 356 -9.11 15.88 6.75
C ASP A 356 -9.49 14.79 5.75
N GLU A 357 -9.48 15.09 4.44
CA GLU A 357 -9.73 14.11 3.39
C GLU A 357 -8.67 13.01 3.39
N LEU A 358 -7.40 13.38 3.54
CA LEU A 358 -6.31 12.41 3.66
C LEU A 358 -6.49 11.55 4.92
N THR A 359 -6.80 12.15 6.06
CA THR A 359 -7.02 11.42 7.32
C THR A 359 -8.15 10.43 7.17
N GLN A 360 -9.28 10.84 6.61
CA GLN A 360 -10.42 9.96 6.38
C GLN A 360 -10.07 8.79 5.45
N TYR A 361 -9.35 9.06 4.37
CA TYR A 361 -8.88 8.04 3.45
C TYR A 361 -7.97 7.02 4.14
N LEU A 362 -7.04 7.49 4.98
CA LEU A 362 -6.13 6.63 5.74
C LEU A 362 -6.86 5.79 6.80
N VAL A 363 -7.89 6.35 7.46
CA VAL A 363 -8.73 5.61 8.41
C VAL A 363 -9.50 4.49 7.70
N GLN A 364 -10.07 4.80 6.53
CA GLN A 364 -10.77 3.80 5.73
C GLN A 364 -9.82 2.69 5.23
N GLY A 365 -8.63 3.06 4.77
CA GLY A 365 -7.60 2.09 4.39
C GLY A 365 -7.18 1.20 5.56
N ALA A 366 -6.95 1.77 6.74
CA ALA A 366 -6.61 1.01 7.94
C ALA A 366 -7.68 -0.03 8.29
N GLN A 367 -8.97 0.34 8.18
CA GLN A 367 -10.08 -0.58 8.41
C GLN A 367 -10.09 -1.74 7.41
N GLN A 368 -9.80 -1.46 6.13
CA GLN A 368 -9.74 -2.49 5.09
C GLN A 368 -8.63 -3.52 5.36
N TYR A 369 -7.50 -3.09 5.91
CA TYR A 369 -6.39 -3.98 6.28
C TYR A 369 -6.51 -4.54 7.71
N GLY A 370 -7.59 -4.26 8.44
CA GLY A 370 -7.78 -4.71 9.82
C GLY A 370 -6.76 -4.12 10.80
N MET A 371 -6.16 -2.98 10.48
CA MET A 371 -5.13 -2.31 11.28
C MET A 371 -5.69 -1.13 12.07
N GLN A 372 -5.00 -0.76 13.16
CA GLN A 372 -5.29 0.51 13.83
C GLN A 372 -4.81 1.68 12.96
N PRO A 373 -5.58 2.80 12.86
CA PRO A 373 -5.22 3.93 12.01
C PRO A 373 -3.82 4.49 12.25
N GLN A 374 -3.38 4.57 13.50
CA GLN A 374 -2.05 5.07 13.84
C GLN A 374 -0.94 4.13 13.34
N GLU A 375 -1.12 2.82 13.50
CA GLU A 375 -0.17 1.81 13.04
C GLU A 375 -0.06 1.84 11.51
N PHE A 376 -1.19 1.95 10.81
CA PHE A 376 -1.23 2.06 9.35
C PHE A 376 -0.46 3.30 8.86
N VAL A 377 -0.68 4.47 9.49
CA VAL A 377 0.05 5.70 9.17
C VAL A 377 1.56 5.56 9.42
N GLU A 378 1.97 4.92 10.53
CA GLU A 378 3.39 4.68 10.82
C GLU A 378 4.05 3.80 9.75
N VAL A 379 3.38 2.73 9.31
CA VAL A 379 3.87 1.86 8.22
C VAL A 379 4.03 2.64 6.91
N LEU A 380 3.04 3.48 6.55
CA LEU A 380 3.11 4.30 5.36
C LEU A 380 4.22 5.36 5.43
N GLN A 381 4.45 5.96 6.61
CA GLN A 381 5.54 6.93 6.81
C GLN A 381 6.92 6.26 6.71
N GLN A 382 7.11 5.10 7.35
CA GLN A 382 8.37 4.35 7.28
C GLN A 382 8.72 3.95 5.84
N ASN A 383 7.70 3.64 5.03
CA ASN A 383 7.86 3.27 3.62
C ASN A 383 7.80 4.47 2.66
N ASN A 384 7.71 5.71 3.18
CA ASN A 384 7.58 6.94 2.39
C ASN A 384 6.41 6.90 1.38
N GLN A 385 5.28 6.30 1.77
CA GLN A 385 4.10 6.09 0.92
C GLN A 385 3.00 7.17 1.06
N ILE A 386 3.12 8.07 2.04
CA ILE A 386 2.13 9.16 2.24
C ILE A 386 1.92 10.01 0.96
N PRO A 387 2.97 10.41 0.19
CA PRO A 387 2.74 11.16 -1.05
C PRO A 387 1.92 10.38 -2.09
N ALA A 388 2.05 9.05 -2.14
CA ALA A 388 1.25 8.21 -3.03
C ALA A 388 -0.24 8.23 -2.62
N MET A 389 -0.54 8.20 -1.31
CA MET A 389 -1.91 8.31 -0.79
C MET A 389 -2.54 9.66 -1.11
N VAL A 390 -1.77 10.77 -0.99
CA VAL A 390 -2.24 12.09 -1.43
C VAL A 390 -2.59 12.09 -2.93
N GLY A 391 -1.76 11.47 -3.76
CA GLY A 391 -2.04 11.30 -5.19
C GLY A 391 -3.33 10.50 -5.43
N GLU A 392 -3.57 9.45 -4.66
CA GLU A 392 -4.79 8.62 -4.77
C GLU A 392 -6.05 9.42 -4.44
N VAL A 393 -6.02 10.17 -3.33
CA VAL A 393 -7.13 11.07 -2.97
C VAL A 393 -7.37 12.12 -4.04
N ALA A 394 -6.31 12.69 -4.61
CA ALA A 394 -6.44 13.68 -5.70
C ALA A 394 -7.09 13.07 -6.96
N ARG A 395 -6.71 11.85 -7.35
CA ARG A 395 -7.32 11.11 -8.48
C ARG A 395 -8.78 10.79 -8.23
N ASN A 396 -9.12 10.34 -7.02
CA ASN A 396 -10.51 10.09 -6.64
C ASN A 396 -11.37 11.35 -6.71
N LYS A 397 -10.84 12.50 -6.29
CA LYS A 397 -11.51 13.81 -6.43
C LYS A 397 -11.64 14.24 -7.88
N ALA A 398 -10.61 14.05 -8.70
CA ALA A 398 -10.66 14.34 -10.12
C ALA A 398 -11.77 13.55 -10.82
N LEU A 399 -11.87 12.25 -10.52
CA LEU A 399 -12.94 11.39 -11.04
C LEU A 399 -14.31 11.84 -10.54
N ALA A 400 -14.44 12.25 -9.27
CA ALA A 400 -15.69 12.78 -8.73
C ALA A 400 -16.13 14.09 -9.44
N ILE A 401 -15.18 14.97 -9.79
CA ILE A 401 -15.47 16.19 -10.56
C ILE A 401 -15.97 15.85 -11.96
N VAL A 402 -15.37 14.88 -12.63
CA VAL A 402 -15.84 14.43 -13.95
C VAL A 402 -17.23 13.82 -13.86
N LEU A 403 -17.49 12.99 -12.84
CA LEU A 403 -18.78 12.37 -12.60
C LEU A 403 -19.88 13.41 -12.32
N ASP A 404 -19.59 14.44 -11.53
CA ASP A 404 -20.54 15.53 -11.23
C ASP A 404 -20.95 16.32 -12.49
N ARG A 405 -20.05 16.41 -13.47
CA ARG A 405 -20.30 17.07 -14.76
C ARG A 405 -20.86 16.14 -15.82
N ALA A 406 -20.90 14.82 -15.55
CA ALA A 406 -21.42 13.84 -16.48
C ALA A 406 -22.97 13.81 -16.47
N ASN A 407 -23.55 13.32 -17.55
CA ASN A 407 -25.00 13.08 -17.66
C ASN A 407 -25.23 11.58 -17.48
N VAL A 408 -25.46 11.15 -16.23
CA VAL A 408 -25.72 9.75 -15.90
C VAL A 408 -27.22 9.47 -15.97
N VAL A 409 -27.59 8.50 -16.78
CA VAL A 409 -28.97 8.02 -16.93
C VAL A 409 -29.00 6.51 -16.77
N ASP A 410 -30.12 5.99 -16.29
CA ASP A 410 -30.34 4.54 -16.33
C ASP A 410 -30.78 4.09 -17.73
N THR A 411 -30.83 2.78 -17.97
CA THR A 411 -31.28 2.21 -19.22
C THR A 411 -32.75 2.50 -19.57
N ASN A 412 -33.53 3.01 -18.60
CA ASN A 412 -34.89 3.50 -18.78
C ASN A 412 -34.95 4.99 -19.17
N GLY A 413 -33.78 5.68 -19.16
CA GLY A 413 -33.67 7.10 -19.47
C GLY A 413 -33.92 8.00 -18.24
N THR A 414 -33.99 7.46 -17.04
CA THR A 414 -34.15 8.22 -15.79
C THR A 414 -32.78 8.78 -15.36
N ALA A 415 -32.70 10.06 -14.98
CA ALA A 415 -31.48 10.65 -14.46
C ALA A 415 -31.11 10.04 -13.11
N VAL A 416 -29.85 9.64 -12.98
CA VAL A 416 -29.29 9.10 -11.74
C VAL A 416 -28.68 10.22 -10.91
N ASP A 417 -29.08 10.34 -9.65
CA ASP A 417 -28.50 11.32 -8.73
C ASP A 417 -27.17 10.82 -8.17
N VAL A 418 -26.08 11.37 -8.67
CA VAL A 418 -24.71 11.06 -8.20
C VAL A 418 -24.19 12.03 -7.14
N SER A 419 -25.01 13.02 -6.75
CA SER A 419 -24.58 14.15 -5.92
C SER A 419 -24.14 13.75 -4.50
N GLU A 420 -24.66 12.66 -3.97
CA GLU A 420 -24.28 12.13 -2.66
C GLU A 420 -22.83 11.60 -2.67
N PHE A 421 -22.39 11.09 -3.83
CA PHE A 421 -21.08 10.44 -4.01
C PHE A 421 -20.00 11.36 -4.58
N THR A 422 -20.39 12.56 -5.02
CA THR A 422 -19.48 13.57 -5.60
C THR A 422 -19.20 14.72 -4.63
N LYS A 423 -20.00 14.86 -3.56
CA LYS A 423 -19.77 15.91 -2.56
C LYS A 423 -18.43 15.67 -1.88
N PRO A 424 -17.52 16.67 -1.87
CA PRO A 424 -16.38 16.62 -0.99
C PRO A 424 -16.92 16.52 0.45
N VAL A 425 -16.32 15.67 1.25
CA VAL A 425 -16.61 15.65 2.68
C VAL A 425 -16.29 17.04 3.22
N VAL A 426 -17.37 17.81 3.45
CA VAL A 426 -17.24 19.21 3.86
C VAL A 426 -16.84 19.23 5.32
N THR A 427 -15.61 19.59 5.56
CA THR A 427 -15.19 20.10 6.86
C THR A 427 -14.59 21.47 6.65
N ALA A 428 -15.08 22.41 7.39
CA ALA A 428 -14.68 23.79 7.68
C ALA A 428 -13.59 24.50 6.83
N PRO A 429 -13.60 25.84 6.73
CA PRO A 429 -12.90 26.62 5.71
C PRO A 429 -11.37 26.48 5.78
N ALA A 430 -10.78 26.32 4.60
CA ALA A 430 -9.35 26.18 4.30
C ALA A 430 -8.46 27.40 4.67
N ASP A 431 -8.93 28.34 5.47
CA ASP A 431 -8.24 29.61 5.73
C ASP A 431 -7.19 29.56 6.85
N GLN A 432 -6.83 28.39 7.39
CA GLN A 432 -5.87 28.29 8.50
C GLN A 432 -4.55 27.54 8.22
N PHE A 433 -4.29 27.12 6.98
CA PHE A 433 -3.10 26.28 6.70
C PHE A 433 -2.07 26.84 5.72
N ASP A 434 -2.20 28.10 5.26
CA ASP A 434 -1.18 28.73 4.41
C ASP A 434 0.08 29.19 5.18
N GLU A 435 0.11 29.06 6.53
CA GLU A 435 1.26 29.54 7.34
C GLU A 435 2.19 28.41 7.86
N ALA A 436 1.82 27.13 7.75
CA ALA A 436 2.62 26.06 8.35
C ALA A 436 3.59 25.33 7.40
N THR A 437 3.47 25.53 6.09
CA THR A 437 4.39 24.92 5.09
C THR A 437 5.49 25.87 4.61
N ALA A 438 5.47 27.12 5.05
CA ALA A 438 6.54 28.09 4.74
C ALA A 438 7.62 28.20 5.84
N ALA A 439 7.54 27.44 6.93
CA ALA A 439 8.42 27.58 8.09
C ALA A 439 9.34 26.37 8.35
N GLN A 440 9.61 25.52 7.37
CA GLN A 440 10.55 24.40 7.53
C GLN A 440 11.74 24.37 6.57
N ASP A 441 12.05 25.49 5.91
CA ASP A 441 13.24 25.61 5.07
C ASP A 441 14.20 26.75 5.47
N ASP A 442 14.24 27.12 6.76
CA ASP A 442 15.26 28.08 7.24
C ASP A 442 15.62 27.77 8.69
N ASP A 443 16.45 26.75 8.91
CA ASP A 443 17.36 26.67 10.05
C ASP A 443 18.46 25.64 9.79
N ALA A 444 19.42 26.03 8.99
CA ALA A 444 20.78 25.50 9.05
C ALA A 444 21.74 26.66 8.79
N VAL A 445 22.63 26.81 9.75
CA VAL A 445 23.82 27.68 9.80
C VAL A 445 23.62 29.03 10.50
N ASP A 446 23.90 29.08 11.79
CA ASP A 446 25.02 29.86 12.28
C ASP A 446 25.42 29.39 13.70
N ALA A 447 26.59 28.83 13.78
CA ALA A 447 27.32 28.64 15.00
C ALA A 447 28.52 29.57 14.91
N ASP A 448 28.60 30.55 15.73
CA ASP A 448 29.88 30.88 16.35
C ASP A 448 29.79 31.99 17.41
N GLU A 449 30.62 31.76 18.47
CA GLU A 449 31.26 32.70 19.40
C GLU A 449 30.42 33.48 20.42
N SER A 450 30.60 33.24 21.68
CA SER A 450 31.62 33.73 22.60
C SER A 450 31.22 33.48 24.05
N ALA A 451 32.03 32.77 24.75
CA ALA A 451 32.95 33.14 25.80
C ALA A 451 32.39 33.78 27.10
N ALA A 452 32.74 33.04 28.17
CA ALA A 452 33.12 33.54 29.52
C ALA A 452 32.02 34.11 30.43
N ASP A 453 31.80 33.71 31.57
CA ASP A 453 32.63 33.64 32.77
C ASP A 453 31.74 33.48 34.03
N ASP A 454 32.24 32.72 34.90
CA ASP A 454 32.33 32.93 36.36
C ASP A 454 31.16 32.58 37.31
N SER A 455 31.57 31.75 38.18
CA SER A 455 31.44 31.72 39.66
C SER A 455 30.24 31.03 40.32
N ALA A 456 30.62 29.97 40.94
CA ALA A 456 30.74 29.76 42.37
C ALA A 456 29.52 29.28 43.17
N ALA A 457 29.78 28.15 43.79
CA ALA A 457 29.43 27.75 45.17
C ALA A 457 27.93 27.45 45.45
N ASP A 458 27.54 26.40 46.06
CA ASP A 458 28.00 25.91 47.37
C ASP A 458 27.26 24.59 47.73
N GLU A 459 28.00 23.71 48.30
CA GLU A 459 27.76 22.72 49.34
C GLU A 459 26.33 22.25 49.70
N SER A 460 26.10 20.98 49.86
CA SER A 460 26.28 20.13 51.04
C SER A 460 25.46 18.84 50.84
N ALA A 461 26.07 17.74 50.91
CA ALA A 461 26.43 16.88 52.01
C ALA A 461 25.31 15.96 52.51
N ALA A 462 25.77 14.76 52.61
CA ALA A 462 25.48 13.69 53.56
C ALA A 462 24.38 12.72 53.20
N ASP A 463 24.45 11.47 53.39
CA ASP A 463 25.40 10.55 54.03
C ASP A 463 24.73 9.16 54.03
N ALA A 464 25.58 8.16 53.90
CA ALA A 464 25.55 6.85 54.54
C ALA A 464 24.39 5.88 54.27
N SER A 465 24.52 4.63 54.14
CA SER A 465 25.48 3.59 54.46
C SER A 465 24.93 2.26 53.94
N ALA A 466 25.75 1.45 53.31
CA ALA A 466 26.38 0.23 53.80
C ALA A 466 25.42 -0.84 54.35
N THR A 467 25.51 -2.01 53.84
CA THR A 467 26.23 -3.23 54.18
C THR A 467 25.66 -4.37 53.32
N ASP A 468 26.47 -5.07 52.57
CA ASP A 468 27.26 -6.24 52.92
C ASP A 468 26.43 -7.53 53.04
N ASP A 469 26.66 -8.54 52.30
CA ASP A 469 27.51 -9.71 52.53
C ASP A 469 27.12 -10.91 51.63
N ALA A 470 28.10 -11.41 50.98
CA ALA A 470 28.62 -12.78 50.84
C ALA A 470 27.77 -13.90 50.20
N ALA A 471 28.30 -14.35 49.12
CA ALA A 471 28.92 -15.67 48.83
C ALA A 471 28.11 -16.93 49.11
N THR A 472 28.05 -17.81 48.15
CA THR A 472 28.89 -19.00 47.92
C THR A 472 28.29 -19.86 46.82
N ASP A 473 29.14 -20.21 45.90
CA ASP A 473 29.44 -21.53 45.30
C ASP A 473 28.39 -22.65 45.40
N ASP A 474 28.11 -23.32 44.31
CA ASP A 474 28.76 -24.61 44.03
C ASP A 474 28.27 -25.26 42.68
N GLU A 475 29.19 -25.94 42.12
CA GLU A 475 29.25 -26.76 40.92
C GLU A 475 28.18 -27.83 40.79
N GLY A 476 28.06 -28.30 39.55
CA GLY A 476 27.80 -29.75 39.41
C GLY A 476 27.10 -30.21 38.15
N THR A 477 27.85 -30.38 37.08
CA THR A 477 27.94 -31.54 36.19
C THR A 477 26.68 -32.36 35.81
N SER A 478 26.43 -32.42 34.50
CA SER A 478 26.61 -33.61 33.62
C SER A 478 25.44 -34.56 33.39
N THR A 479 25.22 -34.78 32.10
CA THR A 479 24.80 -36.03 31.39
C THR A 479 23.39 -36.55 31.55
N SER A 480 22.62 -36.55 30.55
CA SER A 480 22.37 -37.61 29.53
C SER A 480 21.45 -37.10 28.47
#